data_d4744e36c2b4cacfbadfef448e1c7e5f
#
_entry.id   d4744e36c2b4cacfbadfef448e1c7e5f
#
_cell.length_a   1.000
_cell.length_b   1.000
_cell.length_c   1.000
_cell.angle_alpha   90.00
_cell.angle_beta   90.00
_cell.angle_gamma   90.00
#
_symmetry.space_group_name_H-M   'P 1'
#
loop_
_entity.id
_entity.type
_entity.pdbx_description
1 polymer ?
#
loop_
_entity_poly.entity_id
_entity_poly.type
_entity_poly.pdbx_seq_one_letter_code
_entity_poly.pdbx_strand_id
1 'polypeptide(L)'
;TFSKSRAMAGMRIGFCIGNEKLIHYLNDVKFSFNSYTMNLPSQVMGVEAVKDDTYFKETTTKIIATRERVKKEMKKLGFFFTDSMSNFLFAGHENVPAGELFRALKENDIYVRYWNKDRISNRLRITIGTDEQMDRFLEFLRSYLNN
;
A
#
# COMPACT_ATOMS: atom_id res chain seq x y z
N THR A 1 3.33 -8.66 7.92
CA THR A 1 2.22 -7.99 8.64
C THR A 1 0.88 -8.33 8.03
N PHE A 2 -0.15 -8.44 8.86
CA PHE A 2 -1.54 -8.66 8.44
C PHE A 2 -2.24 -7.37 7.99
N SER A 3 -1.62 -6.22 8.25
CA SER A 3 -2.22 -4.90 8.01
C SER A 3 -2.71 -4.68 6.58
N LYS A 4 -2.04 -5.27 5.57
CA LYS A 4 -2.39 -5.12 4.15
C LYS A 4 -2.94 -6.42 3.58
N SER A 5 -2.15 -7.49 3.63
CA SER A 5 -2.49 -8.77 3.01
C SER A 5 -3.78 -9.41 3.53
N ARG A 6 -4.13 -9.17 4.80
CA ARG A 6 -5.33 -9.71 5.44
C ARG A 6 -6.36 -8.61 5.81
N ALA A 7 -6.16 -7.37 5.34
CA ALA A 7 -7.02 -6.21 5.66
C ALA A 7 -7.20 -5.94 7.18
N MET A 8 -6.23 -6.33 8.01
CA MET A 8 -6.31 -6.32 9.48
C MET A 8 -5.43 -5.24 10.13
N ALA A 9 -5.36 -4.05 9.53
CA ALA A 9 -4.50 -2.97 10.03
C ALA A 9 -4.81 -2.58 11.49
N GLY A 10 -6.08 -2.54 11.88
CA GLY A 10 -6.53 -2.23 13.24
C GLY A 10 -6.17 -3.28 14.29
N MET A 11 -5.98 -4.52 13.89
CA MET A 11 -5.69 -5.64 14.81
C MET A 11 -4.22 -5.69 15.25
N ARG A 12 -3.34 -4.92 14.64
CA ARG A 12 -1.92 -4.78 15.00
C ARG A 12 -1.11 -6.08 14.98
N ILE A 13 -1.40 -6.98 14.03
CA ILE A 13 -0.74 -8.28 13.91
C ILE A 13 0.42 -8.21 12.91
N GLY A 14 1.55 -8.75 13.30
CA GLY A 14 2.70 -8.96 12.44
C GLY A 14 3.54 -10.14 12.94
N PHE A 15 4.42 -10.61 12.08
CA PHE A 15 5.37 -11.68 12.42
C PHE A 15 6.72 -11.42 11.77
N CYS A 16 7.75 -12.02 12.34
CA CYS A 16 9.10 -12.03 11.81
C CYS A 16 9.57 -13.47 11.64
N ILE A 17 10.21 -13.74 10.52
CA ILE A 17 10.88 -15.01 10.24
C ILE A 17 12.34 -14.68 9.91
N GLY A 18 13.28 -15.39 10.54
CA GLY A 18 14.68 -15.11 10.31
C GLY A 18 15.60 -16.13 10.99
N ASN A 19 16.89 -15.83 11.02
CA ASN A 19 17.88 -16.63 11.72
C ASN A 19 17.52 -16.72 13.21
N GLU A 20 17.65 -17.92 13.81
CA GLU A 20 17.28 -18.20 15.19
C GLU A 20 17.91 -17.22 16.19
N LYS A 21 19.20 -16.89 16.02
CA LYS A 21 19.92 -15.95 16.88
C LYS A 21 19.33 -14.54 16.84
N LEU A 22 18.90 -14.07 15.65
CA LEU A 22 18.24 -12.78 15.51
C LEU A 22 16.83 -12.78 16.11
N ILE A 23 16.10 -13.87 15.95
CA ILE A 23 14.78 -14.03 16.56
C ILE A 23 14.89 -14.07 18.09
N HIS A 24 15.94 -14.70 18.64
CA HIS A 24 16.21 -14.67 20.07
C HIS A 24 16.38 -13.22 20.58
N TYR A 25 17.24 -12.43 19.96
CA TYR A 25 17.41 -11.02 20.35
C TYR A 25 16.11 -10.18 20.21
N LEU A 26 15.30 -10.43 19.18
CA LEU A 26 14.00 -9.78 19.05
C LEU A 26 13.06 -10.15 20.20
N ASN A 27 13.08 -11.40 20.66
CA ASN A 27 12.31 -11.84 21.82
C ASN A 27 12.80 -11.19 23.11
N ASP A 28 14.11 -11.07 23.32
CA ASP A 28 14.67 -10.39 24.49
C ASP A 28 14.18 -8.93 24.57
N VAL A 29 14.24 -8.21 23.46
CA VAL A 29 13.70 -6.82 23.38
C VAL A 29 12.20 -6.80 23.62
N LYS A 30 11.45 -7.71 22.97
CA LYS A 30 9.99 -7.80 23.13
C LYS A 30 9.61 -8.02 24.60
N PHE A 31 10.22 -9.00 25.25
CA PHE A 31 9.91 -9.35 26.64
C PHE A 31 10.38 -8.29 27.64
N SER A 32 11.44 -7.55 27.31
CA SER A 32 11.90 -6.43 28.13
C SER A 32 11.00 -5.19 28.04
N PHE A 33 10.35 -4.97 26.87
CA PHE A 33 9.54 -3.78 26.63
C PHE A 33 8.05 -4.04 26.84
N ASN A 34 7.47 -5.07 26.19
CA ASN A 34 6.06 -5.43 26.29
C ASN A 34 5.85 -6.92 25.96
N SER A 35 5.78 -7.76 26.99
CA SER A 35 5.57 -9.19 26.83
C SER A 35 4.16 -9.57 26.37
N TYR A 36 3.17 -8.69 26.58
CA TYR A 36 1.76 -8.93 26.23
C TYR A 36 1.31 -8.09 25.03
N THR A 37 2.02 -8.21 23.92
CA THR A 37 1.82 -7.36 22.73
C THR A 37 0.51 -7.62 21.98
N MET A 38 -0.07 -8.81 22.11
CA MET A 38 -1.29 -9.20 21.37
C MET A 38 -2.44 -9.50 22.34
N ASN A 39 -3.54 -8.77 22.16
CA ASN A 39 -4.78 -9.05 22.87
C ASN A 39 -5.48 -10.31 22.31
N LEU A 40 -6.39 -10.89 23.09
CA LEU A 40 -7.11 -12.10 22.73
C LEU A 40 -7.94 -11.97 21.43
N PRO A 41 -8.70 -10.88 21.19
CA PRO A 41 -9.39 -10.69 19.93
C PRO A 41 -8.47 -10.72 18.71
N SER A 42 -7.30 -10.07 18.78
CA SER A 42 -6.32 -10.12 17.70
C SER A 42 -5.80 -11.53 17.42
N GLN A 43 -5.58 -12.32 18.47
CA GLN A 43 -5.11 -13.71 18.32
C GLN A 43 -6.18 -14.57 17.62
N VAL A 44 -7.41 -14.52 18.08
CA VAL A 44 -8.52 -15.29 17.49
C VAL A 44 -8.77 -14.89 16.04
N MET A 45 -8.93 -13.60 15.79
CA MET A 45 -9.16 -13.07 14.43
C MET A 45 -7.98 -13.33 13.50
N GLY A 46 -6.77 -13.29 14.02
CA GLY A 46 -5.57 -13.60 13.24
C GLY A 46 -5.53 -15.05 12.77
N VAL A 47 -5.90 -15.98 13.63
CA VAL A 47 -6.00 -17.42 13.29
C VAL A 47 -7.06 -17.62 12.19
N GLU A 48 -8.26 -17.07 12.36
CA GLU A 48 -9.33 -17.20 11.37
C GLU A 48 -8.95 -16.55 10.03
N ALA A 49 -8.29 -15.39 10.04
CA ALA A 49 -7.79 -14.76 8.82
C ALA A 49 -6.73 -15.60 8.08
N VAL A 50 -5.94 -16.42 8.78
CA VAL A 50 -5.00 -17.35 8.14
C VAL A 50 -5.74 -18.54 7.53
N LYS A 51 -6.76 -19.08 8.22
CA LYS A 51 -7.58 -20.20 7.73
C LYS A 51 -8.40 -19.84 6.49
N ASP A 52 -8.86 -18.60 6.38
CA ASP A 52 -9.62 -18.12 5.24
C ASP A 52 -8.73 -17.80 4.04
N ASP A 53 -8.21 -18.87 3.43
CA ASP A 53 -7.34 -18.81 2.27
C ASP A 53 -8.10 -18.42 0.99
N THR A 54 -9.37 -18.75 0.90
CA THR A 54 -10.24 -18.43 -0.25
C THR A 54 -10.41 -16.92 -0.36
N TYR A 55 -10.88 -16.26 0.67
CA TYR A 55 -11.03 -14.81 0.69
C TYR A 55 -9.70 -14.07 0.46
N PHE A 56 -8.62 -14.57 1.05
CA PHE A 56 -7.30 -14.00 0.85
C PHE A 56 -6.86 -14.06 -0.63
N LYS A 57 -7.03 -15.22 -1.28
CA LYS A 57 -6.67 -15.39 -2.70
C LYS A 57 -7.53 -14.52 -3.62
N GLU A 58 -8.83 -14.48 -3.39
CA GLU A 58 -9.76 -13.66 -4.16
C GLU A 58 -9.40 -12.17 -4.09
N THR A 59 -9.24 -11.64 -2.88
CA THR A 59 -8.96 -10.23 -2.68
C THR A 59 -7.58 -9.82 -3.19
N THR A 60 -6.56 -10.62 -2.95
CA THR A 60 -5.19 -10.33 -3.44
C THR A 60 -5.10 -10.44 -4.95
N THR A 61 -5.79 -11.39 -5.58
CA THR A 61 -5.85 -11.52 -7.04
C THR A 61 -6.48 -10.29 -7.69
N LYS A 62 -7.59 -9.78 -7.14
CA LYS A 62 -8.22 -8.53 -7.62
C LYS A 62 -7.24 -7.35 -7.53
N ILE A 63 -6.59 -7.17 -6.37
CA ILE A 63 -5.61 -6.08 -6.17
C ILE A 63 -4.45 -6.19 -7.17
N ILE A 64 -3.93 -7.39 -7.40
CA ILE A 64 -2.84 -7.62 -8.36
C ILE A 64 -3.29 -7.27 -9.78
N ALA A 65 -4.44 -7.74 -10.22
CA ALA A 65 -4.98 -7.47 -11.55
C ALA A 65 -5.16 -5.96 -11.79
N THR A 66 -5.81 -5.27 -10.86
CA THR A 66 -6.01 -3.81 -10.91
C THR A 66 -4.67 -3.07 -10.90
N ARG A 67 -3.72 -3.47 -10.05
CA ARG A 67 -2.39 -2.87 -10.00
C ARG A 67 -1.67 -2.96 -11.36
N GLU A 68 -1.64 -4.13 -11.96
CA GLU A 68 -0.95 -4.33 -13.24
C GLU A 68 -1.64 -3.53 -14.38
N ARG A 69 -2.96 -3.41 -14.36
CA ARG A 69 -3.72 -2.56 -15.28
C ARG A 69 -3.33 -1.08 -15.08
N VAL A 70 -3.37 -0.59 -13.86
CA VAL A 70 -3.03 0.80 -13.52
C VAL A 70 -1.58 1.14 -13.88
N LYS A 71 -0.63 0.24 -13.62
CA LYS A 71 0.77 0.40 -14.03
C LYS A 71 0.91 0.64 -15.54
N LYS A 72 0.19 -0.13 -16.35
CA LYS A 72 0.22 0.03 -17.82
C LYS A 72 -0.31 1.40 -18.25
N GLU A 73 -1.45 1.82 -17.70
CA GLU A 73 -2.05 3.11 -18.05
C GLU A 73 -1.19 4.29 -17.58
N MET A 74 -0.67 4.24 -16.36
CA MET A 74 0.21 5.31 -15.84
C MET A 74 1.51 5.46 -16.64
N LYS A 75 2.10 4.35 -17.12
CA LYS A 75 3.27 4.42 -18.00
C LYS A 75 2.97 5.16 -19.30
N LYS A 76 1.79 4.94 -19.90
CA LYS A 76 1.36 5.69 -21.12
C LYS A 76 1.20 7.19 -20.85
N LEU A 77 0.92 7.56 -19.62
CA LEU A 77 0.75 8.95 -19.17
C LEU A 77 2.07 9.59 -18.68
N GLY A 78 3.24 8.99 -18.91
CA GLY A 78 4.54 9.57 -18.54
C GLY A 78 4.93 9.38 -17.07
N PHE A 79 4.28 8.47 -16.34
CA PHE A 79 4.68 8.17 -14.97
C PHE A 79 5.82 7.14 -14.92
N PHE A 80 6.76 7.39 -14.02
CA PHE A 80 7.83 6.46 -13.68
C PHE A 80 7.68 5.94 -12.26
N PHE A 81 7.99 4.68 -12.05
CA PHE A 81 7.95 3.97 -10.76
C PHE A 81 8.76 2.68 -10.83
N THR A 82 9.21 2.19 -9.68
CA THR A 82 9.80 0.86 -9.56
C THR A 82 8.70 -0.20 -9.62
N ASP A 83 9.05 -1.42 -10.01
CA ASP A 83 8.09 -2.51 -10.04
C ASP A 83 7.61 -2.86 -8.63
N SER A 84 6.32 -2.65 -8.38
CA SER A 84 5.71 -2.84 -7.07
C SER A 84 5.02 -4.19 -6.99
N MET A 85 5.31 -4.92 -5.92
CA MET A 85 4.61 -6.14 -5.51
C MET A 85 3.64 -5.90 -4.36
N SER A 86 3.45 -4.64 -3.93
CA SER A 86 2.56 -4.26 -2.84
C SER A 86 1.19 -3.78 -3.34
N ASN A 87 0.34 -3.33 -2.43
CA ASN A 87 -0.97 -2.74 -2.74
C ASN A 87 -0.90 -1.23 -3.03
N PHE A 88 0.27 -0.71 -3.39
CA PHE A 88 0.45 0.69 -3.79
C PHE A 88 1.55 0.84 -4.82
N LEU A 89 1.54 1.95 -5.55
CA LEU A 89 2.62 2.42 -6.40
C LEU A 89 3.30 3.63 -5.75
N PHE A 90 4.61 3.76 -5.92
CA PHE A 90 5.36 4.95 -5.55
C PHE A 90 5.87 5.61 -6.83
N ALA A 91 5.06 6.53 -7.36
CA ALA A 91 5.19 7.04 -8.71
C ALA A 91 5.48 8.54 -8.75
N GLY A 92 6.31 8.96 -9.68
CA GLY A 92 6.52 10.34 -10.10
C GLY A 92 6.12 10.51 -11.55
N HIS A 93 5.96 11.77 -12.00
CA HIS A 93 5.71 12.12 -13.38
C HIS A 93 6.90 12.92 -13.93
N GLU A 94 7.20 12.75 -15.22
CA GLU A 94 8.39 13.36 -15.83
C GLU A 94 8.33 14.89 -15.87
N ASN A 95 7.15 15.45 -16.14
CA ASN A 95 6.97 16.87 -16.38
C ASN A 95 6.11 17.60 -15.32
N VAL A 96 5.48 16.87 -14.40
CA VAL A 96 4.58 17.46 -13.39
C VAL A 96 5.12 17.20 -11.98
N PRO A 97 5.41 18.25 -11.20
CA PRO A 97 5.85 18.11 -9.82
C PRO A 97 4.81 17.36 -8.96
N ALA A 98 5.27 16.39 -8.18
CA ALA A 98 4.36 15.57 -7.36
C ALA A 98 3.55 16.39 -6.35
N GLY A 99 4.09 17.49 -5.83
CA GLY A 99 3.37 18.38 -4.92
C GLY A 99 2.21 19.13 -5.59
N GLU A 100 2.34 19.49 -6.87
CA GLU A 100 1.26 20.11 -7.65
C GLU A 100 0.16 19.10 -7.96
N LEU A 101 0.55 17.93 -8.46
CA LEU A 101 -0.38 16.83 -8.74
C LEU A 101 -1.12 16.39 -7.48
N PHE A 102 -0.44 16.35 -6.31
CA PHE A 102 -1.07 16.06 -5.03
C PHE A 102 -2.19 17.05 -4.70
N ARG A 103 -1.96 18.36 -4.89
CA ARG A 103 -2.97 19.40 -4.63
C ARG A 103 -4.16 19.26 -5.58
N ALA A 104 -3.89 19.12 -6.88
CA ALA A 104 -4.93 18.96 -7.89
C ALA A 104 -5.79 17.70 -7.66
N LEU A 105 -5.19 16.57 -7.30
CA LEU A 105 -5.91 15.36 -6.92
C LEU A 105 -6.81 15.58 -5.70
N LYS A 106 -6.27 16.23 -4.66
CA LYS A 106 -7.02 16.52 -3.42
C LYS A 106 -8.22 17.45 -3.67
N GLU A 107 -8.08 18.44 -4.50
CA GLU A 107 -9.16 19.38 -4.92
C GLU A 107 -10.28 18.66 -5.68
N ASN A 108 -10.01 17.49 -6.23
CA ASN A 108 -10.95 16.63 -6.93
C ASN A 108 -11.37 15.39 -6.12
N ASP A 109 -11.24 15.44 -4.79
CA ASP A 109 -11.58 14.35 -3.86
C ASP A 109 -10.87 13.02 -4.14
N ILE A 110 -9.65 13.09 -4.67
CA ILE A 110 -8.78 11.92 -4.88
C ILE A 110 -7.61 12.00 -3.91
N TYR A 111 -7.61 11.14 -2.92
CA TYR A 111 -6.63 11.18 -1.82
C TYR A 111 -5.50 10.18 -2.05
N VAL A 112 -4.29 10.71 -2.26
CA VAL A 112 -3.04 9.97 -2.34
C VAL A 112 -2.10 10.42 -1.20
N ARG A 113 -0.96 9.76 -1.02
CA ARG A 113 0.01 10.18 -0.02
C ARG A 113 1.18 10.90 -0.67
N TYR A 114 1.58 12.04 -0.09
CA TYR A 114 2.72 12.86 -0.49
C TYR A 114 3.60 13.19 0.71
N TRP A 115 4.92 13.30 0.49
CA TRP A 115 5.88 13.77 1.48
C TRP A 115 6.81 14.81 0.84
N ASN A 116 6.76 16.04 1.33
CA ASN A 116 7.73 17.06 0.96
C ASN A 116 9.03 16.86 1.75
N LYS A 117 9.81 15.84 1.39
CA LYS A 117 11.10 15.49 2.01
C LYS A 117 12.11 15.19 0.93
N ASP A 118 13.38 15.46 1.22
CA ASP A 118 14.49 15.12 0.35
C ASP A 118 14.40 13.68 -0.13
N ARG A 119 14.77 13.44 -1.39
CA ARG A 119 14.82 12.16 -2.08
C ARG A 119 13.46 11.53 -2.43
N ILE A 120 12.33 12.01 -1.89
CA ILE A 120 10.99 11.45 -2.13
C ILE A 120 9.93 12.50 -2.51
N SER A 121 10.26 13.79 -2.50
CA SER A 121 9.35 14.90 -2.84
C SER A 121 8.87 14.91 -4.30
N ASN A 122 9.49 14.13 -5.17
CA ASN A 122 9.10 13.99 -6.56
C ASN A 122 8.14 12.80 -6.83
N ARG A 123 7.58 12.20 -5.78
CA ARG A 123 6.73 10.99 -5.90
C ARG A 123 5.49 11.05 -5.03
N LEU A 124 4.46 10.35 -5.50
CA LEU A 124 3.21 10.08 -4.78
C LEU A 124 3.13 8.59 -4.43
N ARG A 125 2.59 8.25 -3.26
CA ARG A 125 2.17 6.89 -2.96
C ARG A 125 0.69 6.75 -3.25
N ILE A 126 0.37 5.97 -4.25
CA ILE A 126 -0.97 5.73 -4.79
C ILE A 126 -1.40 4.33 -4.37
N THR A 127 -2.36 4.24 -3.47
CA THR A 127 -2.92 2.95 -3.04
C THR A 127 -3.83 2.39 -4.15
N ILE A 128 -3.71 1.11 -4.44
CA ILE A 128 -4.61 0.43 -5.38
C ILE A 128 -5.96 0.23 -4.69
N GLY A 129 -6.97 0.88 -5.22
CA GLY A 129 -8.36 0.79 -4.81
C GLY A 129 -9.15 -0.22 -5.66
N THR A 130 -10.47 -0.09 -5.65
CA THR A 130 -11.36 -0.84 -6.56
C THR A 130 -11.15 -0.38 -8.01
N ASP A 131 -11.66 -1.16 -8.97
CA ASP A 131 -11.53 -0.79 -10.38
C ASP A 131 -12.18 0.57 -10.67
N GLU A 132 -13.35 0.85 -10.09
CA GLU A 132 -14.07 2.12 -10.23
C GLU A 132 -13.25 3.30 -9.66
N GLN A 133 -12.63 3.10 -8.49
CA GLN A 133 -11.79 4.14 -7.89
C GLN A 133 -10.54 4.43 -8.75
N MET A 134 -9.95 3.38 -9.30
CA MET A 134 -8.77 3.54 -10.15
C MET A 134 -9.13 4.09 -11.53
N ASP A 135 -10.31 3.82 -12.06
CA ASP A 135 -10.81 4.42 -13.31
C ASP A 135 -11.02 5.93 -13.13
N ARG A 136 -11.69 6.36 -12.05
CA ARG A 136 -11.82 7.79 -11.72
C ARG A 136 -10.45 8.48 -11.58
N PHE A 137 -9.49 7.82 -10.92
CA PHE A 137 -8.13 8.34 -10.80
C PHE A 137 -7.45 8.50 -12.17
N LEU A 138 -7.53 7.51 -13.04
CA LEU A 138 -6.92 7.53 -14.37
C LEU A 138 -7.60 8.55 -15.31
N GLU A 139 -8.91 8.71 -15.23
CA GLU A 139 -9.65 9.74 -15.96
C GLU A 139 -9.22 11.14 -15.56
N PHE A 140 -9.10 11.39 -14.25
CA PHE A 140 -8.56 12.65 -13.76
C PHE A 140 -7.15 12.91 -14.31
N LEU A 141 -6.25 11.93 -14.25
CA LEU A 141 -4.89 12.10 -14.77
C LEU A 141 -4.88 12.43 -16.26
N ARG A 142 -5.69 11.76 -17.08
CA ARG A 142 -5.79 12.04 -18.51
C ARG A 142 -6.27 13.47 -18.77
N SER A 143 -7.30 13.93 -18.06
CA SER A 143 -7.79 15.29 -18.19
C SER A 143 -6.76 16.32 -17.75
N TYR A 144 -6.12 16.10 -16.62
CA TYR A 144 -5.15 17.03 -16.03
C TYR A 144 -3.86 17.17 -16.87
N LEU A 145 -3.39 16.09 -17.49
CA LEU A 145 -2.15 16.09 -18.27
C LEU A 145 -2.32 16.54 -19.70
N ASN A 146 -3.55 16.59 -20.23
CA ASN A 146 -3.86 17.07 -21.59
C ASN A 146 -4.24 18.56 -21.64
N ASN A 147 -4.33 19.24 -20.49
CA ASN A 147 -4.50 20.68 -20.37
C ASN A 147 -3.16 21.38 -20.14
#